data_9f8c31a8c6a9605173df569492ba2956
#
_entry.id   9f8c31a8c6a9605173df569492ba2956
#
_cell.length_a   1.000
_cell.length_b   1.000
_cell.length_c   1.000
_cell.angle_alpha   90.00
_cell.angle_beta   90.00
_cell.angle_gamma   90.00
#
_symmetry.space_group_name_H-M   'P 1'
#
loop_
_entity.id
_entity.type
_entity.pdbx_description
1 polymer ?
#
loop_
_entity_poly.entity_id
_entity_poly.type
_entity_poly.pdbx_seq_one_letter_code
_entity_poly.pdbx_strand_id
1 'polypeptide(L)'
;MIEVLVAMLVFSVGLLGAAGLMVVAARSNQAAYLRTQVTFLAQSMAERMQANAIGVWNGDYNGHYPDAGVQDCSGGCTPSQLAQHDRQRWSSQLKTFLPQGEASIACTTDGLPQVPSREQIALRPPYGGNCSMVVTWSERRLVDADAPLQSFAWEFQP
;
A
#
# COMPACT_ATOMS: atom_id res chain seq x y z
N MET A 1 32.99 32.12 -38.97
CA MET A 1 32.19 32.68 -37.84
C MET A 1 30.78 32.13 -37.79
N ILE A 2 30.06 32.01 -38.90
CA ILE A 2 28.66 31.45 -38.91
C ILE A 2 28.63 30.00 -38.45
N GLU A 3 29.66 29.22 -38.75
CA GLU A 3 29.81 27.82 -38.41
C GLU A 3 29.81 27.59 -36.89
N VAL A 4 30.49 28.45 -36.13
CA VAL A 4 30.51 28.40 -34.64
C VAL A 4 29.15 28.76 -34.06
N LEU A 5 28.43 29.73 -34.64
CA LEU A 5 27.09 30.11 -34.20
C LEU A 5 26.09 28.96 -34.42
N VAL A 6 26.14 28.29 -35.57
CA VAL A 6 25.32 27.14 -35.89
C VAL A 6 25.63 25.96 -34.96
N ALA A 7 26.93 25.71 -34.71
CA ALA A 7 27.32 24.63 -33.78
C ALA A 7 26.83 24.90 -32.36
N MET A 8 26.92 26.12 -31.83
CA MET A 8 26.39 26.48 -30.51
C MET A 8 24.87 26.35 -30.45
N LEU A 9 24.18 26.72 -31.52
CA LEU A 9 22.73 26.60 -31.58
C LEU A 9 22.29 25.12 -31.51
N VAL A 10 22.89 24.26 -32.34
CA VAL A 10 22.58 22.82 -32.34
C VAL A 10 22.92 22.18 -30.99
N PHE A 11 24.05 22.53 -30.39
CA PHE A 11 24.46 22.06 -29.07
C PHE A 11 23.47 22.48 -27.99
N SER A 12 23.03 23.74 -27.99
CA SER A 12 22.05 24.26 -27.01
C SER A 12 20.73 23.53 -27.09
N VAL A 13 20.20 23.31 -28.32
CA VAL A 13 18.96 22.57 -28.54
C VAL A 13 19.11 21.11 -28.07
N GLY A 14 20.25 20.49 -28.36
CA GLY A 14 20.56 19.13 -27.90
C GLY A 14 20.57 19.00 -26.37
N LEU A 15 21.20 19.95 -25.68
CA LEU A 15 21.22 19.97 -24.22
C LEU A 15 19.83 20.16 -23.59
N LEU A 16 19.03 21.07 -24.17
CA LEU A 16 17.63 21.27 -23.71
C LEU A 16 16.78 20.03 -23.92
N GLY A 17 16.95 19.34 -25.04
CA GLY A 17 16.28 18.07 -25.29
C GLY A 17 16.68 16.99 -24.27
N ALA A 18 17.97 16.84 -24.01
CA ALA A 18 18.46 15.88 -23.01
C ALA A 18 17.96 16.20 -21.60
N ALA A 19 17.93 17.49 -21.20
CA ALA A 19 17.40 17.91 -19.91
C ALA A 19 15.89 17.56 -19.76
N GLY A 20 15.11 17.76 -20.83
CA GLY A 20 13.69 17.38 -20.85
C GLY A 20 13.48 15.86 -20.64
N LEU A 21 14.29 15.03 -21.30
CA LEU A 21 14.22 13.58 -21.12
C LEU A 21 14.58 13.14 -19.69
N MET A 22 15.56 13.77 -19.06
CA MET A 22 15.93 13.47 -17.66
C MET A 22 14.78 13.75 -16.69
N VAL A 23 14.02 14.83 -16.89
CA VAL A 23 12.84 15.14 -16.06
C VAL A 23 11.75 14.07 -16.22
N VAL A 24 11.49 13.63 -17.43
CA VAL A 24 10.49 12.57 -17.70
C VAL A 24 10.94 11.25 -17.08
N ALA A 25 12.22 10.88 -17.23
CA ALA A 25 12.77 9.67 -16.64
C ALA A 25 12.70 9.69 -15.11
N ALA A 26 13.03 10.81 -14.47
CA ALA A 26 12.94 10.96 -13.01
C ALA A 26 11.50 10.77 -12.50
N ARG A 27 10.51 11.34 -13.20
CA ARG A 27 9.08 11.19 -12.87
C ARG A 27 8.62 9.74 -13.00
N SER A 28 9.00 9.07 -14.08
CA SER A 28 8.66 7.66 -14.31
C SER A 28 9.24 6.76 -13.21
N ASN A 29 10.50 7.02 -12.82
CA ASN A 29 11.15 6.27 -11.74
C ASN A 29 10.44 6.48 -10.39
N GLN A 30 9.99 7.70 -10.08
CA GLN A 30 9.26 7.98 -8.86
C GLN A 30 7.90 7.24 -8.82
N ALA A 31 7.15 7.24 -9.93
CA ALA A 31 5.90 6.50 -10.04
C ALA A 31 6.12 4.98 -9.85
N ALA A 32 7.15 4.42 -10.49
CA ALA A 32 7.52 3.02 -10.34
C ALA A 32 7.92 2.68 -8.89
N TYR A 33 8.66 3.56 -8.22
CA TYR A 33 9.02 3.41 -6.81
C TYR A 33 7.79 3.34 -5.90
N LEU A 34 6.81 4.27 -6.05
CA LEU A 34 5.59 4.27 -5.24
C LEU A 34 4.78 2.98 -5.45
N ARG A 35 4.65 2.50 -6.68
CA ARG A 35 3.97 1.23 -6.97
C ARG A 35 4.65 0.03 -6.31
N THR A 36 5.98 0.01 -6.30
CA THR A 36 6.74 -1.01 -5.58
C THR A 36 6.48 -0.94 -4.08
N GLN A 37 6.46 0.27 -3.48
CA GLN A 37 6.15 0.45 -2.06
C GLN A 37 4.73 -0.04 -1.71
N VAL A 38 3.74 0.25 -2.54
CA VAL A 38 2.36 -0.25 -2.35
C VAL A 38 2.33 -1.77 -2.33
N THR A 39 3.03 -2.44 -3.26
CA THR A 39 3.08 -3.90 -3.32
C THR A 39 3.70 -4.48 -2.04
N PHE A 40 4.82 -3.92 -1.56
CA PHE A 40 5.43 -4.35 -0.30
C PHE A 40 4.53 -4.12 0.91
N LEU A 41 3.85 -2.98 0.99
CA LEU A 41 2.90 -2.70 2.05
C LEU A 41 1.74 -3.68 2.05
N ALA A 42 1.17 -3.97 0.88
CA ALA A 42 0.09 -4.93 0.74
C ALA A 42 0.51 -6.33 1.18
N GLN A 43 1.67 -6.82 0.72
CA GLN A 43 2.23 -8.10 1.14
C GLN A 43 2.50 -8.15 2.65
N SER A 44 3.10 -7.11 3.22
CA SER A 44 3.37 -7.03 4.66
C SER A 44 2.09 -7.14 5.49
N MET A 45 0.97 -6.53 5.07
CA MET A 45 -0.29 -6.69 5.77
C MET A 45 -0.86 -8.10 5.61
N ALA A 46 -0.82 -8.67 4.41
CA ALA A 46 -1.28 -10.04 4.18
C ALA A 46 -0.52 -11.06 5.05
N GLU A 47 0.80 -10.93 5.17
CA GLU A 47 1.63 -11.78 6.04
C GLU A 47 1.25 -11.66 7.53
N ARG A 48 0.95 -10.43 8.00
CA ARG A 48 0.46 -10.20 9.37
C ARG A 48 -0.90 -10.86 9.60
N MET A 49 -1.79 -10.76 8.62
CA MET A 49 -3.11 -11.39 8.66
C MET A 49 -2.97 -12.91 8.69
N GLN A 50 -2.09 -13.51 7.88
CA GLN A 50 -1.80 -14.96 7.91
C GLN A 50 -1.27 -15.41 9.27
N ALA A 51 -0.38 -14.62 9.88
CA ALA A 51 0.18 -14.93 11.19
C ALA A 51 -0.87 -14.86 12.32
N ASN A 52 -1.97 -14.14 12.11
CA ASN A 52 -3.05 -13.94 13.07
C ASN A 52 -4.43 -14.33 12.50
N ALA A 53 -4.55 -15.57 12.06
CA ALA A 53 -5.79 -16.10 11.47
C ALA A 53 -7.04 -15.88 12.36
N ILE A 54 -6.90 -15.97 13.70
CA ILE A 54 -8.01 -15.71 14.63
C ILE A 54 -8.51 -14.26 14.51
N GLY A 55 -7.60 -13.28 14.42
CA GLY A 55 -7.96 -11.88 14.22
C GLY A 55 -8.65 -11.65 12.86
N VAL A 56 -8.27 -12.41 11.82
CA VAL A 56 -8.95 -12.35 10.52
C VAL A 56 -10.37 -12.92 10.61
N TRP A 57 -10.55 -14.10 11.26
CA TRP A 57 -11.86 -14.69 11.49
C TRP A 57 -12.80 -13.80 12.31
N ASN A 58 -12.25 -13.03 13.24
CA ASN A 58 -13.01 -12.06 14.03
C ASN A 58 -13.34 -10.77 13.25
N GLY A 59 -12.77 -10.56 12.05
CA GLY A 59 -12.92 -9.33 11.29
C GLY A 59 -12.09 -8.15 11.84
N ASP A 60 -11.13 -8.40 12.71
CA ASP A 60 -10.36 -7.36 13.41
C ASP A 60 -9.46 -6.54 12.47
N TYR A 61 -9.19 -7.03 11.26
CA TYR A 61 -8.42 -6.32 10.22
C TYR A 61 -9.30 -5.51 9.26
N ASN A 62 -10.64 -5.68 9.30
CA ASN A 62 -11.55 -4.94 8.43
C ASN A 62 -11.58 -3.46 8.82
N GLY A 63 -11.62 -2.57 7.82
CA GLY A 63 -11.78 -1.15 8.05
C GLY A 63 -10.97 -0.28 7.12
N HIS A 64 -10.93 1.01 7.47
CA HIS A 64 -10.20 2.03 6.75
C HIS A 64 -8.87 2.35 7.46
N TYR A 65 -7.88 2.70 6.66
CA TYR A 65 -6.54 3.05 7.10
C TYR A 65 -6.11 4.38 6.49
N PRO A 66 -5.34 5.18 7.20
CA PRO A 66 -4.68 4.90 8.47
C PRO A 66 -5.60 4.89 9.67
N ASP A 67 -5.39 3.93 10.57
CA ASP A 67 -6.07 3.82 11.86
C ASP A 67 -5.31 4.62 12.94
N ALA A 68 -6.05 5.22 13.87
CA ALA A 68 -5.51 6.00 14.98
C ALA A 68 -5.30 5.20 16.28
N GLY A 69 -5.64 3.90 16.28
CA GLY A 69 -5.49 3.02 17.43
C GLY A 69 -4.05 2.95 17.95
N VAL A 70 -3.88 2.75 19.26
CA VAL A 70 -2.58 2.50 19.89
C VAL A 70 -2.68 1.22 20.70
N GLN A 71 -1.83 0.23 20.38
CA GLN A 71 -1.73 -1.04 21.11
C GLN A 71 -0.28 -1.43 21.29
N ASP A 72 0.12 -1.62 22.54
CA ASP A 72 1.44 -2.18 22.89
C ASP A 72 1.32 -3.68 23.12
N CYS A 73 2.21 -4.46 22.47
CA CYS A 73 2.29 -5.90 22.59
C CYS A 73 3.57 -6.39 23.28
N SER A 74 4.30 -5.53 23.98
CA SER A 74 5.55 -5.90 24.68
C SER A 74 5.35 -6.97 25.76
N GLY A 75 4.18 -7.00 26.39
CA GLY A 75 3.77 -8.00 27.37
C GLY A 75 2.99 -9.19 26.83
N GLY A 76 2.89 -9.32 25.50
CA GLY A 76 2.01 -10.27 24.82
C GLY A 76 0.66 -9.66 24.47
N CYS A 77 0.01 -10.19 23.43
CA CYS A 77 -1.28 -9.71 22.94
C CYS A 77 -2.24 -10.86 22.67
N THR A 78 -3.52 -10.61 22.94
CA THR A 78 -4.59 -11.44 22.37
C THR A 78 -4.64 -11.26 20.85
N PRO A 79 -5.29 -12.17 20.08
CA PRO A 79 -5.39 -12.02 18.64
C PRO A 79 -5.98 -10.67 18.18
N SER A 80 -7.01 -10.16 18.86
CA SER A 80 -7.62 -8.86 18.54
C SER A 80 -6.69 -7.68 18.88
N GLN A 81 -5.96 -7.77 19.99
CA GLN A 81 -4.94 -6.75 20.34
C GLN A 81 -3.77 -6.77 19.35
N LEU A 82 -3.35 -7.96 18.90
CA LEU A 82 -2.32 -8.09 17.88
C LEU A 82 -2.77 -7.47 16.56
N ALA A 83 -4.02 -7.71 16.13
CA ALA A 83 -4.57 -7.07 14.95
C ALA A 83 -4.57 -5.54 15.06
N GLN A 84 -4.93 -4.99 16.24
CA GLN A 84 -4.87 -3.55 16.47
C GLN A 84 -3.45 -3.00 16.41
N HIS A 85 -2.47 -3.70 16.99
CA HIS A 85 -1.05 -3.35 16.89
C HIS A 85 -0.55 -3.36 15.44
N ASP A 86 -0.92 -4.38 14.66
CA ASP A 86 -0.58 -4.51 13.24
C ASP A 86 -1.17 -3.37 12.41
N ARG A 87 -2.45 -3.05 12.63
CA ARG A 87 -3.15 -1.93 11.99
C ARG A 87 -2.44 -0.61 12.25
N GLN A 88 -2.05 -0.36 13.49
CA GLN A 88 -1.31 0.85 13.88
C GLN A 88 0.04 0.95 13.18
N ARG A 89 0.85 -0.13 13.23
CA ARG A 89 2.17 -0.15 12.59
C ARG A 89 2.08 0.03 11.08
N TRP A 90 1.15 -0.66 10.46
CA TRP A 90 0.92 -0.55 9.03
C TRP A 90 0.41 0.84 8.63
N SER A 91 -0.50 1.44 9.41
CA SER A 91 -0.96 2.82 9.22
C SER A 91 0.18 3.84 9.28
N SER A 92 1.14 3.64 10.18
CA SER A 92 2.35 4.45 10.25
C SER A 92 3.21 4.30 8.97
N GLN A 93 3.35 3.08 8.46
CA GLN A 93 4.07 2.80 7.22
C GLN A 93 3.37 3.43 5.99
N LEU A 94 2.03 3.33 5.90
CA LEU A 94 1.25 3.99 4.85
C LEU A 94 1.55 5.49 4.79
N LYS A 95 1.48 6.19 5.94
CA LYS A 95 1.77 7.63 6.02
C LYS A 95 3.20 7.98 5.68
N THR A 96 4.15 7.08 5.99
CA THR A 96 5.59 7.34 5.78
C THR A 96 5.99 7.14 4.32
N PHE A 97 5.46 6.10 3.66
CA PHE A 97 5.93 5.70 2.33
C PHE A 97 5.04 6.19 1.19
N LEU A 98 3.76 6.49 1.47
CA LEU A 98 2.81 6.90 0.44
C LEU A 98 2.29 8.32 0.69
N PRO A 99 2.47 9.25 -0.26
CA PRO A 99 1.88 10.58 -0.15
C PRO A 99 0.35 10.48 -0.15
N GLN A 100 -0.31 10.98 0.89
CA GLN A 100 -1.76 10.87 1.07
C GLN A 100 -2.25 9.42 0.98
N GLY A 101 -1.42 8.48 1.51
CA GLY A 101 -1.73 7.06 1.48
C GLY A 101 -2.94 6.72 2.35
N GLU A 102 -3.96 6.14 1.73
CA GLU A 102 -5.15 5.58 2.38
C GLU A 102 -5.35 4.15 1.92
N ALA A 103 -6.02 3.36 2.74
CA ALA A 103 -6.38 2.01 2.35
C ALA A 103 -7.68 1.54 3.00
N SER A 104 -8.27 0.51 2.42
CA SER A 104 -9.37 -0.23 3.02
C SER A 104 -9.12 -1.73 2.89
N ILE A 105 -9.50 -2.48 3.92
CA ILE A 105 -9.47 -3.94 3.93
C ILE A 105 -10.86 -4.44 4.28
N ALA A 106 -11.37 -5.39 3.51
CA ALA A 106 -12.62 -6.06 3.75
C ALA A 106 -12.46 -7.56 3.50
N CYS A 107 -12.67 -8.36 4.54
CA CYS A 107 -12.67 -9.81 4.48
C CYS A 107 -14.09 -10.33 4.56
N THR A 108 -14.45 -11.28 3.72
CA THR A 108 -15.77 -11.92 3.67
C THR A 108 -15.66 -13.43 3.75
N THR A 109 -16.65 -14.03 4.39
CA THR A 109 -16.85 -15.48 4.45
C THR A 109 -17.92 -15.94 3.46
N ASP A 110 -18.38 -15.03 2.59
CA ASP A 110 -19.41 -15.35 1.59
C ASP A 110 -18.89 -16.44 0.64
N GLY A 111 -19.77 -17.41 0.38
CA GLY A 111 -19.44 -18.56 -0.47
C GLY A 111 -18.71 -19.71 0.24
N LEU A 112 -18.38 -19.60 1.52
CA LEU A 112 -17.87 -20.73 2.29
C LEU A 112 -18.96 -21.75 2.56
N PRO A 113 -18.67 -23.05 2.37
CA PRO A 113 -19.63 -24.11 2.69
C PRO A 113 -19.90 -24.20 4.19
N GLN A 114 -18.97 -23.80 5.02
CA GLN A 114 -19.08 -23.78 6.48
C GLN A 114 -18.17 -22.71 7.08
N VAL A 115 -18.73 -21.88 7.97
CA VAL A 115 -17.97 -20.93 8.80
C VAL A 115 -17.67 -21.64 10.13
N PRO A 116 -16.40 -21.68 10.58
CA PRO A 116 -16.04 -22.33 11.83
C PRO A 116 -16.69 -21.67 13.05
N SER A 117 -17.05 -22.48 14.06
CA SER A 117 -17.53 -21.96 15.34
C SER A 117 -16.39 -21.25 16.12
N ARG A 118 -16.73 -20.51 17.17
CA ARG A 118 -15.72 -19.85 18.00
C ARG A 118 -14.70 -20.80 18.60
N GLU A 119 -15.13 -22.00 19.00
CA GLU A 119 -14.27 -23.06 19.54
C GLU A 119 -13.32 -23.58 18.45
N GLN A 120 -13.81 -23.72 17.22
CA GLN A 120 -13.00 -24.13 16.08
C GLN A 120 -11.99 -23.03 15.67
N ILE A 121 -12.41 -21.75 15.72
CA ILE A 121 -11.50 -20.63 15.46
C ILE A 121 -10.35 -20.58 16.48
N ALA A 122 -10.60 -20.95 17.74
CA ALA A 122 -9.57 -21.02 18.77
C ALA A 122 -8.46 -22.05 18.45
N LEU A 123 -8.73 -23.05 17.60
CA LEU A 123 -7.76 -24.00 17.09
C LEU A 123 -6.89 -23.46 15.95
N ARG A 124 -7.06 -22.19 15.60
CA ARG A 124 -6.32 -21.45 14.56
C ARG A 124 -6.43 -22.07 13.16
N PRO A 125 -7.63 -22.38 12.65
CA PRO A 125 -7.74 -22.84 11.28
C PRO A 125 -7.32 -21.71 10.34
N PRO A 126 -6.76 -22.04 9.16
CA PRO A 126 -6.49 -21.03 8.13
C PRO A 126 -7.79 -20.31 7.78
N TYR A 127 -7.69 -19.03 7.41
CA TYR A 127 -8.86 -18.29 6.95
C TYR A 127 -9.33 -18.83 5.60
N GLY A 128 -10.56 -19.28 5.51
CA GLY A 128 -11.11 -19.89 4.29
C GLY A 128 -11.80 -18.89 3.36
N GLY A 129 -12.07 -17.66 3.82
CA GLY A 129 -12.70 -16.62 3.02
C GLY A 129 -11.71 -15.81 2.18
N ASN A 130 -12.23 -14.80 1.48
CA ASN A 130 -11.43 -13.88 0.68
C ASN A 130 -11.36 -12.51 1.34
N CYS A 131 -10.22 -11.86 1.19
CA CYS A 131 -10.02 -10.47 1.59
C CYS A 131 -9.73 -9.62 0.37
N SER A 132 -10.35 -8.45 0.29
CA SER A 132 -10.02 -7.40 -0.66
C SER A 132 -9.27 -6.29 0.05
N MET A 133 -8.21 -5.79 -0.57
CA MET A 133 -7.45 -4.63 -0.12
C MET A 133 -7.40 -3.61 -1.24
N VAL A 134 -7.76 -2.38 -0.93
CA VAL A 134 -7.60 -1.25 -1.86
C VAL A 134 -6.71 -0.22 -1.19
N VAL A 135 -5.62 0.15 -1.87
CA VAL A 135 -4.68 1.19 -1.41
C VAL A 135 -4.72 2.33 -2.41
N THR A 136 -4.87 3.55 -1.93
CA THR A 136 -4.87 4.77 -2.75
C THR A 136 -3.76 5.70 -2.31
N TRP A 137 -3.15 6.42 -3.25
CA TRP A 137 -2.09 7.39 -2.98
C TRP A 137 -2.06 8.49 -4.03
N SER A 138 -1.40 9.58 -3.73
CA SER A 138 -1.19 10.69 -4.66
C SER A 138 0.19 10.58 -5.31
N GLU A 139 0.23 10.54 -6.64
CA GLU A 139 1.46 10.80 -7.40
C GLU A 139 1.56 12.32 -7.65
N ARG A 140 1.87 13.12 -6.60
CA ARG A 140 1.95 14.57 -6.72
C ARG A 140 2.90 14.98 -7.84
N ARG A 141 2.37 15.59 -8.86
CA ARG A 141 3.12 16.42 -9.78
C ARG A 141 3.26 17.80 -9.16
N LEU A 142 4.44 18.39 -9.20
CA LEU A 142 4.72 19.73 -8.66
C LEU A 142 3.82 20.85 -9.25
N VAL A 143 3.00 20.53 -10.24
CA VAL A 143 2.21 21.49 -11.04
C VAL A 143 0.69 21.25 -10.94
N ASP A 144 0.23 20.05 -10.53
CA ASP A 144 -1.20 19.73 -10.50
C ASP A 144 -1.66 19.41 -9.06
N ALA A 145 -2.32 20.36 -8.43
CA ALA A 145 -2.99 20.15 -7.14
C ALA A 145 -4.13 19.10 -7.23
N ASP A 146 -4.67 18.90 -8.43
CA ASP A 146 -5.81 18.04 -8.75
C ASP A 146 -5.39 16.70 -9.42
N ALA A 147 -4.15 16.25 -9.24
CA ALA A 147 -3.74 14.98 -9.82
C ALA A 147 -4.62 13.84 -9.28
N PRO A 148 -5.16 12.97 -10.17
CA PRO A 148 -6.03 11.88 -9.74
C PRO A 148 -5.25 10.92 -8.82
N LEU A 149 -5.93 10.45 -7.76
CA LEU A 149 -5.39 9.42 -6.89
C LEU A 149 -5.14 8.14 -7.71
N GLN A 150 -3.99 7.54 -7.49
CA GLN A 150 -3.71 6.19 -7.98
C GLN A 150 -4.33 5.19 -7.03
N SER A 151 -4.72 4.03 -7.56
CA SER A 151 -5.26 2.94 -6.75
C SER A 151 -4.61 1.61 -7.12
N PHE A 152 -4.41 0.77 -6.11
CA PHE A 152 -4.02 -0.61 -6.21
C PHE A 152 -5.06 -1.44 -5.49
N ALA A 153 -5.69 -2.37 -6.21
CA ALA A 153 -6.67 -3.29 -5.65
C ALA A 153 -6.11 -4.72 -5.74
N TRP A 154 -6.25 -5.47 -4.66
CA TRP A 154 -5.75 -6.85 -4.57
C TRP A 154 -6.75 -7.71 -3.78
N GLU A 155 -7.08 -8.86 -4.35
CA GLU A 155 -7.85 -9.91 -3.68
C GLU A 155 -6.91 -11.04 -3.30
N PHE A 156 -7.01 -11.51 -2.06
CA PHE A 156 -6.14 -12.55 -1.52
C PHE A 156 -6.84 -13.34 -0.43
N GLN A 157 -6.34 -14.52 -0.18
CA GLN A 157 -6.70 -15.35 0.96
C GLN A 157 -5.53 -15.35 1.93
N PRO A 158 -5.68 -14.77 3.13
CA PRO A 158 -4.63 -14.72 4.11
C PRO A 158 -4.35 -16.05 4.78
#